data_ae361f4a19307fa276eb7b1af4c30e23
#
_entry.id   ae361f4a19307fa276eb7b1af4c30e23
#
_cell.length_a   1.000
_cell.length_b   1.000
_cell.length_c   1.000
_cell.angle_alpha   90.00
_cell.angle_beta   90.00
_cell.angle_gamma   90.00
#
_symmetry.space_group_name_H-M   'P 1'
#
loop_
_entity.id
_entity.type
_entity.pdbx_description
1 polymer ?
#
loop_
_entity_poly.entity_id
_entity_poly.type
_entity_poly.pdbx_seq_one_letter_code
_entity_poly.pdbx_strand_id
1 'polypeptide(L)'
;MRGEKCILARGPHFVAGSYSCLAGFIEHGETIEAAVRRESFEEMKLAIGRVAYHASQPWPFPYSLMIGCHAEVLSDDFTVDRSELEDGRWFSKAEVRTMLEGTHENGLRVPPCGAIATHLIKAWAYDAG
;
A
#
# COMPACT_ATOMS: atom_id res chain seq x y z
N MET A 1 6.93 3.94 0.17
CA MET A 1 7.39 4.68 1.36
C MET A 1 8.54 5.61 1.01
N ARG A 2 8.63 6.68 1.72
CA ARG A 2 9.67 7.69 1.52
C ARG A 2 9.99 8.32 2.88
N GLY A 3 11.11 7.91 3.50
CA GLY A 3 11.49 8.36 4.84
C GLY A 3 10.44 8.00 5.88
N GLU A 4 9.94 8.98 6.60
CA GLU A 4 8.96 8.82 7.68
C GLU A 4 7.50 8.84 7.21
N LYS A 5 7.27 8.73 5.91
CA LYS A 5 5.91 8.72 5.35
C LYS A 5 5.72 7.61 4.33
N CYS A 6 4.48 7.19 4.18
CA CYS A 6 4.10 6.23 3.15
C CYS A 6 2.87 6.72 2.41
N ILE A 7 2.67 6.19 1.22
CA ILE A 7 1.47 6.47 0.44
C ILE A 7 0.53 5.28 0.55
N LEU A 8 -0.73 5.56 0.83
CA LEU A 8 -1.79 4.57 0.87
C LEU A 8 -2.93 5.06 -0.02
N ALA A 9 -3.75 4.12 -0.45
CA ALA A 9 -4.84 4.41 -1.38
C ALA A 9 -6.13 3.74 -0.92
N ARG A 10 -7.25 4.21 -1.46
CA ARG A 10 -8.53 3.56 -1.25
C ARG A 10 -9.23 3.31 -2.58
N GLY A 11 -9.73 2.10 -2.74
CA GLY A 11 -10.55 1.73 -3.89
C GLY A 11 -12.00 2.13 -3.66
N PRO A 12 -12.83 2.12 -4.74
CA PRO A 12 -14.23 2.55 -4.65
C PRO A 12 -15.10 1.66 -3.78
N HIS A 13 -14.67 0.42 -3.49
CA HIS A 13 -15.42 -0.53 -2.68
C HIS A 13 -14.95 -0.62 -1.23
N PHE A 14 -13.99 0.21 -0.84
CA PHE A 14 -13.48 0.22 0.53
C PHE A 14 -14.51 0.84 1.48
N VAL A 15 -14.54 0.33 2.71
CA VAL A 15 -15.30 0.96 3.79
C VAL A 15 -14.83 2.41 3.95
N ALA A 16 -15.75 3.33 4.21
CA ALA A 16 -15.43 4.75 4.36
C ALA A 16 -14.29 4.95 5.36
N GLY A 17 -13.30 5.75 4.97
CA GLY A 17 -12.12 6.03 5.80
C GLY A 17 -11.04 4.96 5.79
N SER A 18 -11.21 3.87 5.06
CA SER A 18 -10.21 2.79 4.98
C SER A 18 -9.22 3.05 3.85
N TYR A 19 -7.94 2.99 4.17
CA TYR A 19 -6.82 3.12 3.23
C TYR A 19 -5.93 1.88 3.33
N SER A 20 -5.36 1.46 2.22
CA SER A 20 -4.53 0.27 2.16
C SER A 20 -3.37 0.44 1.18
N CYS A 21 -2.53 -0.57 1.12
CA CYS A 21 -1.44 -0.62 0.14
C CYS A 21 -2.00 -0.67 -1.28
N LEU A 22 -1.22 -0.16 -2.23
CA LEU A 22 -1.50 -0.38 -3.65
C LEU A 22 -1.40 -1.87 -3.94
N ALA A 23 -2.26 -2.37 -4.80
CA ALA A 23 -2.30 -3.78 -5.17
C ALA A 23 -2.62 -3.93 -6.65
N GLY A 24 -2.11 -5.00 -7.25
CA GLY A 24 -2.36 -5.33 -8.64
C GLY A 24 -1.87 -6.73 -8.95
N PHE A 25 -2.11 -7.17 -10.16
CA PHE A 25 -1.73 -8.51 -10.60
C PHE A 25 -0.41 -8.46 -11.36
N ILE A 26 0.45 -9.45 -11.09
CA ILE A 26 1.67 -9.67 -11.87
C ILE A 26 1.26 -10.21 -13.23
N GLU A 27 1.76 -9.61 -14.30
CA GLU A 27 1.49 -10.07 -15.64
C GLU A 27 2.44 -11.20 -16.04
N HIS A 28 2.04 -11.98 -17.04
CA HIS A 28 2.82 -13.10 -17.52
C HIS A 28 4.22 -12.67 -17.95
N GLY A 29 5.24 -13.32 -17.41
CA GLY A 29 6.63 -13.02 -17.73
C GLY A 29 7.22 -11.80 -17.01
N GLU A 30 6.46 -11.17 -16.14
CA GLU A 30 6.88 -9.97 -15.41
C GLU A 30 7.53 -10.36 -14.08
N THR A 31 8.61 -9.67 -13.70
CA THR A 31 9.19 -9.85 -12.35
C THR A 31 8.33 -9.12 -11.31
N ILE A 32 8.51 -9.50 -10.04
CA ILE A 32 7.81 -8.84 -8.92
C ILE A 32 8.14 -7.35 -8.91
N GLU A 33 9.42 -6.99 -9.04
CA GLU A 33 9.86 -5.59 -9.02
C GLU A 33 9.27 -4.79 -10.18
N ALA A 34 9.22 -5.38 -11.37
CA ALA A 34 8.61 -4.74 -12.53
C ALA A 34 7.12 -4.52 -12.33
N ALA A 35 6.42 -5.50 -11.74
CA ALA A 35 5.00 -5.40 -11.44
C ALA A 35 4.73 -4.26 -10.45
N VAL A 36 5.52 -4.15 -9.39
CA VAL A 36 5.38 -3.06 -8.40
C VAL A 36 5.56 -1.71 -9.09
N ARG A 37 6.58 -1.56 -9.92
CA ARG A 37 6.83 -0.30 -10.64
C ARG A 37 5.71 0.04 -11.59
N ARG A 38 5.23 -0.93 -12.37
CA ARG A 38 4.17 -0.72 -13.35
C ARG A 38 2.86 -0.34 -12.68
N GLU A 39 2.42 -1.12 -11.70
CA GLU A 39 1.15 -0.86 -11.01
C GLU A 39 1.18 0.47 -10.26
N SER A 40 2.28 0.78 -9.60
CA SER A 40 2.42 2.06 -8.89
C SER A 40 2.38 3.24 -9.85
N PHE A 41 2.98 3.10 -11.02
CA PHE A 41 2.95 4.14 -12.04
C PHE A 41 1.55 4.28 -12.66
N GLU A 42 0.91 3.15 -12.97
CA GLU A 42 -0.44 3.17 -13.57
C GLU A 42 -1.47 3.81 -12.63
N GLU A 43 -1.44 3.44 -11.37
CA GLU A 43 -2.46 3.88 -10.41
C GLU A 43 -2.20 5.28 -9.84
N MET A 44 -0.96 5.65 -9.62
CA MET A 44 -0.63 6.89 -8.93
C MET A 44 0.56 7.67 -9.50
N LYS A 45 1.07 7.28 -10.65
CA LYS A 45 2.21 7.94 -11.29
C LYS A 45 3.45 8.03 -10.39
N LEU A 46 3.63 7.05 -9.52
CA LEU A 46 4.77 7.02 -8.62
C LEU A 46 6.04 6.54 -9.33
N ALA A 47 7.15 7.19 -9.02
CA ALA A 47 8.48 6.74 -9.41
C ALA A 47 9.02 5.86 -8.27
N ILE A 48 9.27 4.59 -8.56
CA ILE A 48 9.69 3.60 -7.56
C ILE A 48 11.18 3.29 -7.71
N GLY A 49 11.90 3.34 -6.60
CA GLY A 49 13.30 2.93 -6.51
C GLY A 49 13.44 1.47 -6.10
N ARG A 50 14.01 1.24 -4.93
CA ARG A 50 14.22 -0.11 -4.42
C ARG A 50 12.91 -0.76 -4.00
N VAL A 51 12.77 -2.05 -4.34
CA VAL A 51 11.64 -2.90 -3.94
C VAL A 51 12.19 -4.03 -3.11
N ALA A 52 11.66 -4.20 -1.90
CA ALA A 52 12.08 -5.27 -0.98
C ALA A 52 10.91 -6.19 -0.68
N TYR A 53 11.09 -7.46 -0.93
CA TYR A 53 10.11 -8.49 -0.55
C TYR A 53 9.96 -8.52 0.96
N HIS A 54 8.72 -8.60 1.44
CA HIS A 54 8.45 -8.68 2.87
C HIS A 54 7.79 -10.01 3.26
N ALA A 55 6.67 -10.35 2.63
CA ALA A 55 5.89 -11.53 3.00
C ALA A 55 4.95 -11.97 1.87
N SER A 56 4.41 -13.18 2.02
CA SER A 56 3.40 -13.70 1.10
C SER A 56 2.19 -14.20 1.89
N GLN A 57 1.03 -14.18 1.25
CA GLN A 57 -0.20 -14.67 1.84
C GLN A 57 -1.04 -15.35 0.76
N PRO A 58 -1.45 -16.63 0.96
CA PRO A 58 -2.37 -17.25 0.03
C PRO A 58 -3.77 -16.64 0.19
N TRP A 59 -4.46 -16.46 -0.93
CA TRP A 59 -5.81 -15.95 -0.97
C TRP A 59 -6.66 -16.93 -1.77
N PRO A 60 -7.41 -17.85 -1.10
CA PRO A 60 -8.05 -18.98 -1.78
C PRO A 60 -9.32 -18.64 -2.58
N PHE A 61 -9.75 -17.39 -2.60
CA PHE A 61 -10.99 -16.97 -3.26
C PHE A 61 -10.72 -15.83 -4.25
N PRO A 62 -10.48 -16.11 -5.58
CA PRO A 62 -10.49 -17.46 -6.22
C PRO A 62 -9.27 -18.32 -5.92
N TYR A 63 -8.11 -18.02 -6.39
CA TYR A 63 -6.86 -18.73 -6.12
C TYR A 63 -5.72 -17.76 -6.41
N SER A 64 -5.28 -17.03 -5.42
CA SER A 64 -4.22 -16.06 -5.59
C SER A 64 -3.14 -16.23 -4.54
N LEU A 65 -1.92 -15.93 -4.92
CA LEU A 65 -0.83 -15.73 -3.98
C LEU A 65 -0.55 -14.24 -3.93
N MET A 66 -0.73 -13.65 -2.76
CA MET A 66 -0.42 -12.24 -2.54
C MET A 66 1.03 -12.10 -2.10
N ILE A 67 1.76 -11.25 -2.78
CA ILE A 67 3.17 -10.97 -2.48
C ILE A 67 3.27 -9.53 -2.01
N GLY A 68 3.71 -9.36 -0.77
CA GLY A 68 3.86 -8.04 -0.17
C GLY A 68 5.27 -7.53 -0.23
N CYS A 69 5.44 -6.30 -0.68
CA CYS A 69 6.73 -5.65 -0.81
C CYS A 69 6.68 -4.25 -0.19
N HIS A 70 7.81 -3.82 0.36
CA HIS A 70 8.04 -2.42 0.67
C HIS A 70 8.78 -1.80 -0.51
N ALA A 71 8.28 -0.69 -1.01
CA ALA A 71 8.85 -0.02 -2.17
C ALA A 71 9.23 1.42 -1.82
N GLU A 72 10.43 1.81 -2.22
CA GLU A 72 10.90 3.17 -2.05
C GLU A 72 10.29 4.07 -3.12
N VAL A 73 9.69 5.18 -2.71
CA VAL A 73 9.17 6.20 -3.62
C VAL A 73 10.20 7.31 -3.74
N LEU A 74 10.55 7.66 -4.97
CA LEU A 74 11.65 8.58 -5.26
C LEU A 74 11.25 10.06 -5.24
N SER A 75 9.96 10.37 -5.29
CA SER A 75 9.45 11.74 -5.31
C SER A 75 8.14 11.84 -4.53
N ASP A 76 7.84 13.02 -4.00
CA ASP A 76 6.57 13.27 -3.32
C ASP A 76 5.40 13.42 -4.30
N ASP A 77 5.69 13.64 -5.58
CA ASP A 77 4.67 13.88 -6.59
C ASP A 77 3.91 12.62 -6.95
N PHE A 78 2.61 12.74 -7.07
CA PHE A 78 1.77 11.67 -7.55
C PHE A 78 0.49 12.21 -8.20
N THR A 79 -0.16 11.38 -9.01
CA THR A 79 -1.44 11.68 -9.61
C THR A 79 -2.30 10.43 -9.55
N VAL A 80 -3.42 10.49 -8.86
CA VAL A 80 -4.32 9.35 -8.68
C VAL A 80 -5.09 9.07 -9.98
N ASP A 81 -5.07 7.83 -10.44
CA ASP A 81 -5.94 7.39 -11.53
C ASP A 81 -7.34 7.16 -10.96
N ARG A 82 -8.22 8.12 -11.17
CA ARG A 82 -9.58 8.11 -10.61
C ARG A 82 -10.49 7.05 -11.23
N SER A 83 -10.07 6.39 -12.31
CA SER A 83 -10.81 5.27 -12.87
C SER A 83 -10.57 3.97 -12.08
N GLU A 84 -9.46 3.88 -11.36
CA GLU A 84 -9.07 2.71 -10.58
C GLU A 84 -9.19 2.94 -9.07
N LEU A 85 -8.86 4.14 -8.61
CA LEU A 85 -8.80 4.49 -7.19
C LEU A 85 -9.72 5.67 -6.88
N GLU A 86 -10.29 5.67 -5.69
CA GLU A 86 -11.09 6.78 -5.19
C GLU A 86 -10.20 7.88 -4.64
N ASP A 87 -9.11 7.52 -3.95
CA ASP A 87 -8.19 8.48 -3.37
C ASP A 87 -6.82 7.83 -3.10
N GLY A 88 -5.82 8.69 -2.90
CA GLY A 88 -4.50 8.27 -2.47
C GLY A 88 -3.81 9.46 -1.81
N ARG A 89 -3.04 9.20 -0.74
CA ARG A 89 -2.37 10.29 -0.03
C ARG A 89 -1.19 9.80 0.80
N TRP A 90 -0.33 10.74 1.17
CA TRP A 90 0.77 10.51 2.09
C TRP A 90 0.29 10.48 3.53
N PHE A 91 0.88 9.58 4.32
CA PHE A 91 0.63 9.47 5.76
C PHE A 91 1.98 9.39 6.48
N SER A 92 2.09 10.10 7.60
CA SER A 92 3.27 9.97 8.48
C SER A 92 3.19 8.67 9.27
N LYS A 93 4.33 8.21 9.81
CA LYS A 93 4.34 7.03 10.70
C LYS A 93 3.44 7.24 11.92
N ALA A 94 3.47 8.43 12.50
CA ALA A 94 2.63 8.75 13.66
C ALA A 94 1.14 8.61 13.31
N GLU A 95 0.73 9.15 12.17
CA GLU A 95 -0.65 9.06 11.70
C GLU A 95 -1.05 7.61 11.44
N VAL A 96 -0.20 6.84 10.77
CA VAL A 96 -0.46 5.43 10.47
C VAL A 96 -0.61 4.61 11.76
N ARG A 97 0.18 4.89 12.78
CA ARG A 97 0.04 4.22 14.08
C ARG A 97 -1.33 4.45 14.70
N THR A 98 -1.86 5.67 14.61
CA THR A 98 -3.23 5.95 15.09
C THR A 98 -4.28 5.22 14.27
N MET A 99 -4.06 5.06 12.97
CA MET A 99 -4.96 4.28 12.11
C MET A 99 -4.96 2.81 12.50
N LEU A 100 -3.79 2.25 12.80
CA LEU A 100 -3.65 0.87 13.24
C LEU A 100 -4.29 0.63 14.61
N GLU A 101 -4.23 1.61 15.50
CA GLU A 101 -4.78 1.54 16.85
C GLU A 101 -6.28 1.86 16.91
N GLY A 102 -6.85 2.37 15.82
CA GLY A 102 -8.26 2.78 15.80
C GLY A 102 -8.52 4.11 16.49
N THR A 103 -7.49 4.96 16.64
CA THR A 103 -7.58 6.21 17.36
C THR A 103 -7.34 7.45 16.49
N HIS A 104 -7.38 7.30 15.16
CA HIS A 104 -7.16 8.41 14.25
C HIS A 104 -8.26 9.48 14.43
N GLU A 105 -7.85 10.74 14.52
CA GLU A 105 -8.75 11.86 14.84
C GLU A 105 -9.91 11.99 13.84
N ASN A 106 -9.71 11.68 12.57
CA ASN A 106 -10.73 11.73 11.54
C ASN A 106 -11.35 10.36 11.23
N GLY A 107 -11.07 9.36 12.05
CA GLY A 107 -11.63 8.02 11.87
C GLY A 107 -11.02 7.23 10.72
N LEU A 108 -9.89 7.65 10.17
CA LEU A 108 -9.20 6.90 9.12
C LEU A 108 -8.64 5.60 9.69
N ARG A 109 -8.64 4.55 8.88
CA ARG A 109 -8.25 3.22 9.31
C ARG A 109 -7.55 2.45 8.20
N VAL A 110 -6.93 1.34 8.59
CA VAL A 110 -6.31 0.37 7.69
C VAL A 110 -7.17 -0.92 7.65
N PRO A 111 -6.88 -1.86 6.73
CA PRO A 111 -7.63 -3.12 6.70
C PRO A 111 -7.53 -3.88 8.03
N PRO A 112 -8.47 -4.82 8.28
CA PRO A 112 -8.46 -5.62 9.51
C PRO A 112 -7.17 -6.42 9.69
N CYS A 113 -6.85 -6.72 10.95
CA CYS A 113 -5.73 -7.58 11.30
C CYS A 113 -5.86 -8.93 10.58
N GLY A 114 -4.75 -9.45 10.05
CA GLY A 114 -4.73 -10.69 9.28
C GLY A 114 -4.56 -10.49 7.77
N ALA A 115 -4.87 -9.31 7.25
CA ALA A 115 -4.57 -9.00 5.85
C ALA A 115 -3.09 -8.69 5.68
N ILE A 116 -2.51 -9.14 4.56
CA ILE A 116 -1.08 -8.88 4.29
C ILE A 116 -0.79 -7.37 4.22
N ALA A 117 -1.72 -6.58 3.70
CA ALA A 117 -1.58 -5.13 3.64
C ALA A 117 -1.38 -4.55 5.04
N THR A 118 -2.17 -4.97 6.01
CA THR A 118 -2.04 -4.53 7.41
C THR A 118 -0.69 -4.94 8.00
N HIS A 119 -0.23 -6.14 7.68
CA HIS A 119 1.08 -6.62 8.13
C HIS A 119 2.22 -5.74 7.56
N LEU A 120 2.16 -5.39 6.28
CA LEU A 120 3.13 -4.51 5.64
C LEU A 120 3.13 -3.12 6.28
N ILE A 121 1.95 -2.56 6.49
CA ILE A 121 1.76 -1.23 7.09
C ILE A 121 2.32 -1.20 8.51
N LYS A 122 1.97 -2.20 9.30
CA LYS A 122 2.42 -2.32 10.69
C LYS A 122 3.95 -2.46 10.78
N ALA A 123 4.53 -3.30 9.95
CA ALA A 123 5.98 -3.51 9.94
C ALA A 123 6.72 -2.20 9.64
N TRP A 124 6.22 -1.43 8.69
CA TRP A 124 6.82 -0.13 8.36
C TRP A 124 6.59 0.91 9.48
N ALA A 125 5.37 1.01 10.01
CA ALA A 125 5.01 2.05 10.97
C ALA A 125 5.77 1.91 12.30
N TYR A 126 6.11 0.70 12.68
CA TYR A 126 6.81 0.43 13.93
C TYR A 126 8.29 0.08 13.73
N ASP A 127 8.80 0.26 12.55
CA ASP A 127 10.22 0.09 12.28
C ASP A 127 11.00 1.25 12.92
N ALA A 128 11.99 0.90 13.75
CA ALA A 128 12.80 1.87 14.48
C ALA A 128 13.93 2.47 13.63
N GLY A 129 14.18 1.88 12.46
CA GLY A 129 15.25 2.34 11.54
C GLY A 129 14.71 3.16 10.35
#